data_94761c6e6b2c9ab15aaececbdbec55c2
#
_entry.id   94761c6e6b2c9ab15aaececbdbec55c2
#
_cell.length_a   1.000
_cell.length_b   1.000
_cell.length_c   1.000
_cell.angle_alpha   90.00
_cell.angle_beta   90.00
_cell.angle_gamma   90.00
#
_symmetry.space_group_name_H-M   'P 1'
#
loop_
_entity.id
_entity.type
_entity.pdbx_description
1 polymer ?
#
loop_
_entity_poly.entity_id
_entity_poly.type
_entity_poly.pdbx_seq_one_letter_code
_entity_poly.pdbx_strand_id
1 'polypeptide(L)'
;MYKRQSDDTMFGTGQLPKFENDQFEIKFDEGSDRKFLIPTAEVILTNIVKDKIVDRKELPLRFVASTPCFRKEASSCGKDTKGMIRQHQFYKVEMVSIVVKENCLDELERMTSCATDILDKLELPYRKIILCSGDMGFSAEKTYDIEVWLPSENKYLSLIHI
;
A
#
# COMPACT_ATOMS: atom_id res chain seq x y z
N MET A 1 18.27 -0.74 5.90
CA MET A 1 17.54 -0.66 7.18
C MET A 1 16.02 -0.57 6.99
N TYR A 2 15.52 0.19 6.03
CA TYR A 2 14.07 0.44 5.83
C TYR A 2 13.24 -0.75 5.30
N LYS A 3 13.87 -1.77 4.71
CA LYS A 3 13.18 -2.92 4.12
C LYS A 3 12.75 -4.00 5.12
N ARG A 4 13.19 -3.91 6.37
CA ARG A 4 12.90 -4.87 7.45
C ARG A 4 12.20 -4.17 8.59
N GLN A 5 11.05 -4.68 8.98
CA GLN A 5 10.21 -4.10 10.03
C GLN A 5 9.93 -5.14 11.12
N SER A 6 9.73 -4.67 12.34
CA SER A 6 9.28 -5.52 13.45
C SER A 6 7.81 -5.88 13.27
N ASP A 7 7.37 -6.94 13.94
CA ASP A 7 5.96 -7.33 14.02
C ASP A 7 5.08 -6.19 14.56
N ASP A 8 5.53 -5.47 15.57
CA ASP A 8 4.84 -4.32 16.16
C ASP A 8 4.52 -3.21 15.13
N THR A 9 5.49 -2.87 14.24
CA THR A 9 5.24 -1.92 13.15
C THR A 9 4.29 -2.46 12.09
N MET A 10 4.30 -3.77 11.85
CA MET A 10 3.40 -4.44 10.94
C MET A 10 1.98 -4.52 11.50
N PHE A 11 1.83 -4.75 12.81
CA PHE A 11 0.53 -4.68 13.50
C PHE A 11 -0.04 -3.26 13.47
N GLY A 12 0.77 -2.26 13.76
CA GLY A 12 0.35 -0.85 13.79
C GLY A 12 -0.15 -0.31 12.45
N THR A 13 0.19 -0.97 11.34
CA THR A 13 -0.26 -0.61 9.99
C THR A 13 -1.24 -1.61 9.38
N GLY A 14 -1.78 -2.53 10.18
CA GLY A 14 -2.80 -3.50 9.76
C GLY A 14 -2.30 -4.61 8.82
N GLN A 15 -0.98 -4.75 8.65
CA GLN A 15 -0.43 -5.83 7.83
C GLN A 15 -0.49 -7.17 8.55
N LEU A 16 -0.34 -7.15 9.87
CA LEU A 16 -0.55 -8.31 10.75
C LEU A 16 -1.82 -8.12 11.58
N PRO A 17 -2.50 -9.21 11.95
CA PRO A 17 -2.26 -10.60 11.55
C PRO A 17 -2.85 -10.96 10.17
N LYS A 18 -3.68 -10.08 9.57
CA LYS A 18 -4.54 -10.39 8.41
C LYS A 18 -3.76 -10.96 7.21
N PHE A 19 -2.59 -10.41 6.91
CA PHE A 19 -1.80 -10.77 5.73
C PHE A 19 -0.55 -11.58 6.08
N GLU A 20 -0.49 -12.23 7.23
CA GLU A 20 0.71 -12.94 7.71
C GLU A 20 1.23 -13.98 6.71
N ASN A 21 0.33 -14.71 6.07
CA ASN A 21 0.69 -15.73 5.07
C ASN A 21 1.35 -15.16 3.83
N ASP A 22 1.09 -13.90 3.50
CA ASP A 22 1.66 -13.20 2.34
C ASP A 22 2.96 -12.46 2.67
N GLN A 23 3.39 -12.44 3.96
CA GLN A 23 4.60 -11.75 4.39
C GLN A 23 5.83 -12.65 4.32
N PHE A 24 6.97 -12.09 3.91
CA PHE A 24 8.26 -12.73 4.09
C PHE A 24 8.81 -12.43 5.48
N GLU A 25 8.75 -13.41 6.35
CA GLU A 25 9.42 -13.35 7.65
C GLU A 25 10.90 -13.66 7.49
N ILE A 26 11.75 -12.86 8.13
CA ILE A 26 13.21 -13.08 8.17
C ILE A 26 13.52 -13.72 9.51
N LYS A 27 14.04 -14.92 9.47
CA LYS A 27 14.55 -15.60 10.64
C LYS A 27 16.02 -15.20 10.86
N PHE A 28 16.29 -14.70 12.05
CA PHE A 28 17.64 -14.58 12.60
C PHE A 28 17.89 -15.74 13.56
N ASP A 29 18.76 -15.57 14.51
CA ASP A 29 19.04 -16.59 15.53
C ASP A 29 17.80 -16.92 16.37
N GLU A 30 17.76 -18.11 16.96
CA GLU A 30 16.69 -18.55 17.87
C GLU A 30 16.53 -17.53 19.01
N GLY A 31 15.30 -17.10 19.23
CA GLY A 31 14.93 -16.11 20.27
C GLY A 31 15.02 -14.65 19.84
N SER A 32 15.37 -14.33 18.58
CA SER A 32 15.30 -12.96 18.08
C SER A 32 13.85 -12.53 17.79
N ASP A 33 13.59 -11.22 17.92
CA ASP A 33 12.31 -10.63 17.51
C ASP A 33 12.01 -10.93 16.04
N ARG A 34 10.74 -11.17 15.76
CA ARG A 34 10.26 -11.37 14.38
C ARG A 34 10.53 -10.13 13.54
N LYS A 35 11.06 -10.32 12.36
CA LYS A 35 11.27 -9.26 11.36
C LYS A 35 10.66 -9.67 10.04
N PHE A 36 10.09 -8.72 9.34
CA PHE A 36 9.44 -8.92 8.06
C PHE A 36 10.04 -8.03 6.98
N LEU A 37 10.07 -8.51 5.74
CA LEU A 37 10.28 -7.65 4.58
C LEU A 37 9.00 -6.85 4.33
N ILE A 38 9.13 -5.56 4.00
CA ILE A 38 7.97 -4.71 3.78
C ILE A 38 7.17 -5.14 2.54
N PRO A 39 5.85 -5.33 2.64
CA PRO A 39 4.99 -5.55 1.47
C PRO A 39 4.61 -4.24 0.77
N THR A 40 4.83 -3.13 1.44
CA THR A 40 4.47 -1.77 1.03
C THR A 40 5.27 -0.76 1.86
N ALA A 41 5.62 0.37 1.27
CA ALA A 41 6.28 1.46 1.99
C ALA A 41 5.34 2.17 2.98
N GLU A 42 4.02 1.95 2.92
CA GLU A 42 3.04 2.42 3.90
C GLU A 42 3.49 2.08 5.33
N VAL A 43 4.01 0.87 5.55
CA VAL A 43 4.50 0.43 6.87
C VAL A 43 5.55 1.40 7.42
N ILE A 44 6.53 1.78 6.60
CA ILE A 44 7.60 2.70 7.02
C ILE A 44 7.11 4.14 7.15
N LEU A 45 6.34 4.61 6.18
CA LEU A 45 5.92 6.00 6.11
C LEU A 45 4.94 6.35 7.23
N THR A 46 4.00 5.48 7.55
CA THR A 46 3.05 5.67 8.64
C THR A 46 3.75 5.64 10.00
N ASN A 47 4.74 4.76 10.17
CA ASN A 47 5.48 4.66 11.43
C ASN A 47 6.50 5.80 11.66
N ILE A 48 6.67 6.75 10.75
CA ILE A 48 7.45 7.98 10.99
C ILE A 48 6.88 8.78 12.17
N VAL A 49 5.58 8.73 12.37
CA VAL A 49 4.89 9.42 13.47
C VAL A 49 4.47 8.49 14.59
N LYS A 50 4.91 7.22 14.58
CA LYS A 50 4.66 6.29 15.68
C LYS A 50 5.14 6.88 17.00
N ASP A 51 4.33 6.71 18.05
CA ASP A 51 4.60 7.20 19.42
C ASP A 51 4.83 8.72 19.52
N LYS A 52 4.30 9.50 18.55
CA LYS A 52 4.38 10.95 18.54
C LYS A 52 3.00 11.58 18.65
N ILE A 53 2.92 12.67 19.39
CA ILE A 53 1.80 13.61 19.35
C ILE A 53 2.22 14.72 18.38
N VAL A 54 1.60 14.74 17.20
CA VAL A 54 1.89 15.73 16.15
C VAL A 54 1.09 16.99 16.41
N ASP A 55 1.74 18.15 16.42
CA ASP A 55 1.03 19.44 16.53
C ASP A 55 0.19 19.65 15.26
N ARG A 56 -1.05 20.18 15.46
CA ARG A 56 -1.96 20.52 14.36
C ARG A 56 -1.32 21.47 13.34
N LYS A 57 -0.41 22.32 13.77
CA LYS A 57 0.31 23.29 12.92
C LYS A 57 1.32 22.62 11.99
N GLU A 58 1.75 21.41 12.29
CA GLU A 58 2.66 20.63 11.44
C GLU A 58 1.93 19.87 10.33
N LEU A 59 0.61 19.80 10.42
CA LEU A 59 -0.21 19.09 9.44
C LEU A 59 -0.59 20.00 8.25
N PRO A 60 -0.67 19.45 7.03
CA PRO A 60 -0.53 18.04 6.68
C PRO A 60 0.93 17.59 6.57
N LEU A 61 1.24 16.38 7.03
CA LEU A 61 2.50 15.70 6.71
C LEU A 61 2.28 14.80 5.50
N ARG A 62 3.05 15.00 4.44
CA ARG A 62 2.94 14.26 3.19
C ARG A 62 4.25 13.56 2.88
N PHE A 63 4.20 12.26 2.71
CA PHE A 63 5.36 11.44 2.43
C PHE A 63 5.20 10.70 1.12
N VAL A 64 6.33 10.48 0.44
CA VAL A 64 6.42 9.62 -0.73
C VAL A 64 7.71 8.82 -0.65
N ALA A 65 7.63 7.55 -1.00
CA ALA A 65 8.82 6.69 -1.09
C ALA A 65 8.71 5.73 -2.26
N SER A 66 9.81 5.57 -3.00
CA SER A 66 9.98 4.52 -4.00
C SER A 66 10.85 3.42 -3.40
N THR A 67 10.26 2.25 -3.17
CA THR A 67 10.96 1.14 -2.51
C THR A 67 10.68 -0.19 -3.20
N PRO A 68 11.61 -1.17 -3.11
CA PRO A 68 11.25 -2.55 -3.34
C PRO A 68 10.28 -3.01 -2.26
N CYS A 69 9.25 -3.75 -2.67
CA CYS A 69 8.23 -4.36 -1.83
C CYS A 69 8.24 -5.87 -2.05
N PHE A 70 7.82 -6.63 -1.04
CA PHE A 70 7.95 -8.09 -1.02
C PHE A 70 6.65 -8.74 -0.60
N ARG A 71 6.12 -9.64 -1.43
CA ARG A 71 4.89 -10.40 -1.15
C ARG A 71 5.07 -11.85 -1.55
N LYS A 72 4.63 -12.80 -0.72
CA LYS A 72 4.66 -14.22 -1.06
C LYS A 72 3.63 -14.60 -2.11
N GLU A 73 2.58 -13.78 -2.26
CA GLU A 73 1.45 -14.05 -3.16
C GLU A 73 0.80 -15.43 -2.91
N ALA A 74 0.79 -15.85 -1.64
CA ALA A 74 0.32 -17.19 -1.23
C ALA A 74 -1.17 -17.40 -1.48
N SER A 75 -1.95 -16.33 -1.45
CA SER A 75 -3.42 -16.36 -1.65
C SER A 75 -3.82 -16.26 -3.11
N SER A 76 -2.88 -16.10 -4.04
CA SER A 76 -3.18 -15.95 -5.46
C SER A 76 -3.49 -17.31 -6.10
N CYS A 77 -4.76 -17.54 -6.42
CA CYS A 77 -5.21 -18.69 -7.21
C CYS A 77 -5.63 -18.24 -8.60
N GLY A 78 -5.08 -18.85 -9.66
CA GLY A 78 -5.55 -18.63 -11.04
C GLY A 78 -4.46 -18.45 -12.08
N LYS A 79 -4.86 -18.05 -13.30
CA LYS A 79 -3.95 -17.88 -14.46
C LYS A 79 -2.93 -16.74 -14.26
N ASP A 80 -3.26 -15.75 -13.42
CA ASP A 80 -2.45 -14.55 -13.19
C ASP A 80 -1.34 -14.77 -12.15
N THR A 81 -1.11 -16.01 -11.70
CA THR A 81 -0.14 -16.36 -10.66
C THR A 81 1.30 -16.48 -11.15
N LYS A 82 1.51 -16.42 -12.46
CA LYS A 82 2.83 -16.60 -13.07
C LYS A 82 3.14 -15.47 -14.05
N GLY A 83 4.39 -15.03 -14.07
CA GLY A 83 4.89 -14.08 -15.04
C GLY A 83 5.12 -12.67 -14.51
N MET A 84 5.10 -11.69 -15.40
CA MET A 84 5.51 -10.31 -15.11
C MET A 84 4.52 -9.53 -14.23
N ILE A 85 3.23 -9.95 -14.18
CA ILE A 85 2.16 -9.22 -13.48
C ILE A 85 2.22 -9.45 -11.97
N ARG A 86 2.62 -10.65 -11.52
CA ARG A 86 2.76 -10.98 -10.10
C ARG A 86 4.17 -11.42 -9.78
N GLN A 87 4.82 -10.64 -8.91
CA GLN A 87 6.21 -10.84 -8.54
C GLN A 87 6.35 -10.86 -7.02
N HIS A 88 7.24 -11.70 -6.51
CA HIS A 88 7.58 -11.74 -5.08
C HIS A 88 8.32 -10.49 -4.62
N GLN A 89 9.01 -9.82 -5.54
CA GLN A 89 9.66 -8.54 -5.33
C GLN A 89 9.33 -7.61 -6.50
N PHE A 90 8.86 -6.42 -6.19
CA PHE A 90 8.55 -5.37 -7.16
C PHE A 90 8.84 -4.00 -6.57
N TYR A 91 8.93 -2.99 -7.41
CA TYR A 91 9.06 -1.60 -6.96
C TYR A 91 7.70 -0.94 -6.90
N LYS A 92 7.46 -0.20 -5.82
CA LYS A 92 6.24 0.59 -5.62
C LYS A 92 6.59 1.99 -5.13
N VAL A 93 5.97 2.99 -5.73
CA VAL A 93 5.95 4.35 -5.21
C VAL A 93 4.72 4.48 -4.34
N GLU A 94 4.92 4.76 -3.06
CA GLU A 94 3.87 4.89 -2.06
C GLU A 94 3.73 6.32 -1.61
N MET A 95 2.49 6.79 -1.48
CA MET A 95 2.15 8.07 -0.88
C MET A 95 1.41 7.85 0.43
N VAL A 96 1.79 8.56 1.48
CA VAL A 96 1.07 8.59 2.77
C VAL A 96 0.90 10.03 3.19
N SER A 97 -0.32 10.40 3.57
CA SER A 97 -0.63 11.72 4.11
C SER A 97 -1.23 11.58 5.50
N ILE A 98 -0.74 12.40 6.43
CA ILE A 98 -1.28 12.53 7.79
C ILE A 98 -1.90 13.92 7.88
N VAL A 99 -3.19 13.96 8.11
CA VAL A 99 -3.99 15.18 8.08
C VAL A 99 -4.94 15.22 9.26
N VAL A 100 -5.52 16.38 9.52
CA VAL A 100 -6.66 16.49 10.46
C VAL A 100 -7.88 15.81 9.86
N LYS A 101 -8.75 15.26 10.71
CA LYS A 101 -9.93 14.50 10.30
C LYS A 101 -10.80 15.26 9.29
N GLU A 102 -10.98 16.54 9.51
CA GLU A 102 -11.83 17.40 8.68
C GLU A 102 -11.36 17.50 7.22
N ASN A 103 -10.06 17.29 6.97
CA ASN A 103 -9.45 17.40 5.66
C ASN A 103 -9.19 16.02 5.00
N CYS A 104 -9.56 14.91 5.64
CA CYS A 104 -9.25 13.57 5.13
C CYS A 104 -9.81 13.32 3.73
N LEU A 105 -11.06 13.71 3.47
CA LEU A 105 -11.69 13.46 2.18
C LEU A 105 -11.08 14.30 1.07
N ASP A 106 -10.78 15.57 1.34
CA ASP A 106 -10.12 16.45 0.37
C ASP A 106 -8.69 15.95 0.05
N GLU A 107 -7.98 15.47 1.06
CA GLU A 107 -6.65 14.91 0.85
C GLU A 107 -6.70 13.58 0.08
N LEU A 108 -7.73 12.75 0.30
CA LEU A 108 -7.97 11.54 -0.50
C LEU A 108 -8.16 11.88 -1.98
N GLU A 109 -8.99 12.90 -2.29
CA GLU A 109 -9.19 13.34 -3.68
C GLU A 109 -7.89 13.88 -4.28
N ARG A 110 -7.10 14.66 -3.52
CA ARG A 110 -5.80 15.16 -3.97
C ARG A 110 -4.83 14.02 -4.26
N MET A 111 -4.73 13.02 -3.38
CA MET A 111 -3.85 11.86 -3.57
C MET A 111 -4.28 11.06 -4.81
N THR A 112 -5.59 10.87 -4.97
CA THR A 112 -6.16 10.18 -6.13
C THR A 112 -5.80 10.92 -7.43
N SER A 113 -5.92 12.25 -7.44
CA SER A 113 -5.52 13.08 -8.58
C SER A 113 -4.04 12.93 -8.91
N CYS A 114 -3.16 12.95 -7.91
CA CYS A 114 -1.72 12.70 -8.14
C CYS A 114 -1.44 11.37 -8.81
N ALA A 115 -2.20 10.32 -8.46
CA ALA A 115 -2.04 9.00 -9.05
C ALA A 115 -2.58 8.96 -10.50
N THR A 116 -3.76 9.54 -10.76
CA THR A 116 -4.33 9.59 -12.11
C THR A 116 -3.52 10.45 -13.06
N ASP A 117 -2.96 11.57 -12.59
CA ASP A 117 -2.09 12.44 -13.41
C ASP A 117 -0.88 11.69 -13.99
N ILE A 118 -0.37 10.67 -13.28
CA ILE A 118 0.72 9.84 -13.78
C ILE A 118 0.24 8.96 -14.93
N LEU A 119 -0.94 8.38 -14.80
CA LEU A 119 -1.53 7.53 -15.83
C LEU A 119 -1.90 8.33 -17.08
N ASP A 120 -2.41 9.55 -16.90
CA ASP A 120 -2.67 10.49 -17.98
C ASP A 120 -1.39 10.85 -18.75
N LYS A 121 -0.29 11.14 -18.03
CA LYS A 121 1.02 11.41 -18.63
C LYS A 121 1.63 10.21 -19.36
N LEU A 122 1.29 9.02 -18.93
CA LEU A 122 1.69 7.77 -19.58
C LEU A 122 0.74 7.35 -20.70
N GLU A 123 -0.34 8.11 -20.92
CA GLU A 123 -1.39 7.81 -21.91
C GLU A 123 -1.99 6.41 -21.73
N LEU A 124 -2.10 5.96 -20.46
CA LEU A 124 -2.66 4.65 -20.13
C LEU A 124 -4.18 4.78 -19.91
N PRO A 125 -5.01 3.98 -20.58
CA PRO A 125 -6.44 3.93 -20.29
C PRO A 125 -6.69 3.35 -18.90
N TYR A 126 -7.40 4.08 -18.06
CA TYR A 126 -7.74 3.66 -16.70
C TYR A 126 -9.19 3.99 -16.35
N ARG A 127 -9.66 3.44 -15.25
CA ARG A 127 -10.89 3.84 -14.59
C ARG A 127 -10.68 3.95 -13.09
N LYS A 128 -11.34 4.95 -12.49
CA LYS A 128 -11.42 5.11 -11.04
C LYS A 128 -12.73 4.53 -10.55
N ILE A 129 -12.69 3.62 -9.59
CA ILE A 129 -13.85 3.03 -8.95
C ILE A 129 -13.83 3.31 -7.44
N ILE A 130 -15.00 3.32 -6.83
CA ILE A 130 -15.16 3.34 -5.37
C ILE A 130 -15.41 1.90 -4.95
N LEU A 131 -14.61 1.41 -3.99
CA LEU A 131 -14.80 0.07 -3.47
C LEU A 131 -16.07 -0.03 -2.63
N CYS A 132 -16.75 -1.16 -2.73
CA CYS A 132 -17.83 -1.49 -1.82
C CYS A 132 -17.27 -1.84 -0.43
N SER A 133 -18.13 -1.77 0.59
CA SER A 133 -17.72 -1.98 1.99
C SER A 133 -17.09 -3.36 2.25
N GLY A 134 -17.46 -4.38 1.46
CA GLY A 134 -16.90 -5.72 1.57
C GLY A 134 -15.44 -5.85 1.10
N ASP A 135 -15.00 -4.92 0.23
CA ASP A 135 -13.65 -4.93 -0.34
C ASP A 135 -12.71 -3.90 0.31
N MET A 136 -13.28 -3.02 1.14
CA MET A 136 -12.49 -2.00 1.84
C MET A 136 -11.63 -2.60 2.96
N GLY A 137 -10.50 -1.98 3.24
CA GLY A 137 -9.71 -2.25 4.44
C GLY A 137 -10.51 -1.93 5.70
N PHE A 138 -10.30 -2.69 6.78
CA PHE A 138 -11.06 -2.56 8.04
C PHE A 138 -10.95 -1.17 8.69
N SER A 139 -9.91 -0.41 8.40
CA SER A 139 -9.67 0.95 8.92
C SER A 139 -10.07 2.05 7.94
N ALA A 140 -10.58 1.70 6.76
CA ALA A 140 -10.91 2.67 5.72
C ALA A 140 -12.36 3.12 5.83
N GLU A 141 -12.61 4.43 5.72
CA GLU A 141 -13.94 5.03 5.62
C GLU A 141 -14.40 5.13 4.15
N LYS A 142 -13.45 5.38 3.25
CA LYS A 142 -13.66 5.46 1.80
C LYS A 142 -12.40 4.97 1.10
N THR A 143 -12.56 4.18 0.05
CA THR A 143 -11.44 3.67 -0.73
C THR A 143 -11.72 3.81 -2.22
N TYR A 144 -10.77 4.38 -2.95
CA TYR A 144 -10.71 4.32 -4.40
C TYR A 144 -9.78 3.19 -4.84
N ASP A 145 -10.12 2.56 -5.95
CA ASP A 145 -9.19 1.75 -6.73
C ASP A 145 -9.05 2.35 -8.14
N ILE A 146 -7.84 2.38 -8.63
CA ILE A 146 -7.52 2.79 -9.99
C ILE A 146 -7.11 1.54 -10.75
N GLU A 147 -7.91 1.20 -11.75
CA GLU A 147 -7.71 0.03 -12.60
C GLU A 147 -7.23 0.47 -13.98
N VAL A 148 -6.20 -0.18 -14.49
CA VAL A 148 -5.62 0.10 -15.81
C VAL A 148 -6.06 -1.00 -16.78
N TRP A 149 -6.39 -0.59 -18.01
CA TRP A 149 -6.73 -1.51 -19.09
C TRP A 149 -5.49 -2.29 -19.54
N LEU A 150 -5.62 -3.61 -19.55
CA LEU A 150 -4.59 -4.52 -20.02
C LEU A 150 -5.05 -5.18 -21.32
N PRO A 151 -4.57 -4.72 -22.48
CA PRO A 151 -5.02 -5.23 -23.78
C PRO A 151 -4.79 -6.73 -23.99
N SER A 152 -3.67 -7.27 -23.47
CA SER A 152 -3.31 -8.69 -23.57
C SER A 152 -4.30 -9.60 -22.85
N GLU A 153 -4.96 -9.10 -21.81
CA GLU A 153 -5.92 -9.84 -20.98
C GLU A 153 -7.37 -9.47 -21.29
N ASN A 154 -7.56 -8.42 -22.10
CA ASN A 154 -8.88 -7.84 -22.41
C ASN A 154 -9.68 -7.50 -21.16
N LYS A 155 -9.03 -6.95 -20.13
CA LYS A 155 -9.65 -6.58 -18.85
C LYS A 155 -8.95 -5.42 -18.17
N TYR A 156 -9.66 -4.80 -17.21
CA TYR A 156 -9.06 -3.87 -16.26
C TYR A 156 -8.45 -4.65 -15.11
N LEU A 157 -7.26 -4.24 -14.68
CA LEU A 157 -6.59 -4.76 -13.50
C LEU A 157 -6.35 -3.64 -12.49
N SER A 158 -6.63 -3.95 -11.24
CA SER A 158 -6.32 -3.06 -10.11
C SER A 158 -4.82 -2.78 -10.05
N LEU A 159 -4.48 -1.51 -10.02
CA LEU A 159 -3.11 -1.03 -9.91
C LEU A 159 -2.87 -0.29 -8.60
N ILE A 160 -3.82 0.53 -8.16
CA ILE A 160 -3.65 1.46 -7.04
C ILE A 160 -4.91 1.48 -6.18
N HIS A 161 -4.78 1.09 -4.90
CA HIS A 161 -5.78 1.32 -3.86
C HIS A 161 -5.41 2.57 -3.05
N ILE A 162 -6.35 3.48 -2.88
CA ILE A 162 -6.19 4.74 -2.14
C ILE A 162 -7.34 4.91 -1.16
#